data_9feb692dd61cfa1810835bd3b1ab191a
#
_entry.id   9feb692dd61cfa1810835bd3b1ab191a
#
_cell.length_a   1.000
_cell.length_b   1.000
_cell.length_c   1.000
_cell.angle_alpha   90.00
_cell.angle_beta   90.00
_cell.angle_gamma   90.00
#
_symmetry.space_group_name_H-M   'P 1'
#
loop_
_entity.id
_entity.type
_entity.pdbx_description
1 polymer ?
#
loop_
_entity_poly.entity_id
_entity_poly.type
_entity_poly.pdbx_seq_one_letter_code
_entity_poly.pdbx_strand_id
1 'polypeptide(L)'
;MRSIRELVIVGGGSAGWMAAAALLKESHVKITLIDKEVPTPLGVGEATLLSFERFMRENCGFDPNEFLAELDAGLKAGILFKNWGYTGNEIWLPFYFLNYPFIPEEDPPIAMVDAWSNAKNIDFKKLEVLYQCSMSNIIDRNQLGGGYAVHIDCIKLIQYIKNKISNNITFINSEVKQIKRHRNGNLSSLILENGEKVKGDIFLDCTGLKSILKDEHDRVDLSKRLYVNTAVACPISYIMKKEEFKPYTTTTAVDHGWIWNTPLQSRIGSGLVFNRDITTIDQAKEYFCNFWDNRISPDELRVIDWTPYYDRNQWYRNVVSIGLSAGFIEPLESTGLGLIIESIVTLSKLLNDGFCNQYDVDYFNNRMVFSYEQCIDYVNSHYSKSDINSPFWEYVRDNYKMSQAQEVYLKDMSSDNKTIMPGGKGFIFGVGNWVHWLIQAGYDINPKSWISHDKIEESLQYLIDCENRKIEIGKDLIDHNEFCNTFL
;
A
#
# COMPACT_ATOMS: atom_id res chain seq x y z
N MET A 1 -3.35 12.54 32.49
CA MET A 1 -2.73 11.31 31.99
C MET A 1 -3.61 10.14 32.38
N ARG A 2 -3.84 9.22 31.46
CA ARG A 2 -4.63 8.01 31.69
C ARG A 2 -3.68 6.82 31.61
N SER A 3 -3.68 5.94 32.62
CA SER A 3 -2.93 4.69 32.58
C SER A 3 -3.62 3.69 31.64
N ILE A 4 -2.86 3.03 30.80
CA ILE A 4 -3.33 2.01 29.85
C ILE A 4 -2.66 0.69 30.25
N ARG A 5 -3.48 -0.28 30.64
CA ARG A 5 -3.07 -1.63 31.02
C ARG A 5 -3.84 -2.72 30.29
N GLU A 6 -5.10 -2.42 29.96
CA GLU A 6 -6.00 -3.36 29.29
C GLU A 6 -6.36 -2.81 27.91
N LEU A 7 -5.88 -3.44 26.85
CA LEU A 7 -6.16 -3.10 25.45
C LEU A 7 -7.07 -4.16 24.85
N VAL A 8 -8.19 -3.71 24.27
CA VAL A 8 -9.16 -4.60 23.64
C VAL A 8 -9.22 -4.32 22.16
N ILE A 9 -8.97 -5.34 21.35
CA ILE A 9 -9.04 -5.30 19.88
C ILE A 9 -10.33 -6.00 19.46
N VAL A 10 -11.15 -5.37 18.62
CA VAL A 10 -12.35 -5.97 18.05
C VAL A 10 -12.20 -6.08 16.55
N GLY A 11 -12.25 -7.31 16.06
CA GLY A 11 -12.03 -7.69 14.65
C GLY A 11 -10.69 -8.37 14.42
N GLY A 12 -10.72 -9.60 13.96
CA GLY A 12 -9.58 -10.48 13.71
C GLY A 12 -9.13 -10.53 12.24
N GLY A 13 -9.33 -9.45 11.50
CA GLY A 13 -8.72 -9.26 10.18
C GLY A 13 -7.23 -8.89 10.27
N SER A 14 -6.59 -8.59 9.13
CA SER A 14 -5.17 -8.21 9.06
C SER A 14 -4.84 -7.09 10.03
N ALA A 15 -5.66 -6.04 10.10
CA ALA A 15 -5.45 -4.90 11.01
C ALA A 15 -5.42 -5.32 12.49
N GLY A 16 -6.36 -6.16 12.93
CA GLY A 16 -6.44 -6.60 14.31
C GLY A 16 -5.30 -7.49 14.74
N TRP A 17 -4.94 -8.50 13.94
CA TRP A 17 -3.83 -9.40 14.26
C TRP A 17 -2.48 -8.72 14.15
N MET A 18 -2.27 -7.83 13.15
CA MET A 18 -1.04 -7.02 13.05
C MET A 18 -0.90 -6.07 14.25
N ALA A 19 -2.00 -5.44 14.69
CA ALA A 19 -2.00 -4.59 15.89
C ALA A 19 -1.69 -5.40 17.15
N ALA A 20 -2.29 -6.59 17.31
CA ALA A 20 -2.03 -7.47 18.44
C ALA A 20 -0.55 -7.87 18.49
N ALA A 21 0.04 -8.28 17.35
CA ALA A 21 1.43 -8.71 17.28
C ALA A 21 2.42 -7.59 17.64
N ALA A 22 2.22 -6.39 17.09
CA ALA A 22 3.11 -5.28 17.33
C ALA A 22 3.00 -4.73 18.77
N LEU A 23 1.77 -4.58 19.27
CA LEU A 23 1.52 -4.03 20.61
C LEU A 23 1.80 -5.02 21.74
N LEU A 24 1.97 -6.30 21.44
CA LEU A 24 2.38 -7.32 22.42
C LEU A 24 3.79 -7.05 22.97
N LYS A 25 4.63 -6.33 22.25
CA LYS A 25 5.96 -5.89 22.74
C LYS A 25 5.88 -4.87 23.87
N GLU A 26 4.76 -4.17 23.99
CA GLU A 26 4.51 -3.24 25.09
C GLU A 26 4.18 -4.04 26.36
N SER A 27 5.20 -4.44 27.12
CA SER A 27 5.15 -5.39 28.23
C SER A 27 4.18 -5.01 29.38
N HIS A 28 3.73 -3.75 29.41
CA HIS A 28 2.81 -3.23 30.42
C HIS A 28 1.32 -3.36 30.02
N VAL A 29 1.04 -3.80 28.79
CA VAL A 29 -0.33 -3.87 28.23
C VAL A 29 -0.77 -5.32 28.08
N LYS A 30 -1.94 -5.66 28.64
CA LYS A 30 -2.62 -6.93 28.35
C LYS A 30 -3.53 -6.76 27.16
N ILE A 31 -3.46 -7.67 26.22
CA ILE A 31 -4.22 -7.64 24.98
C ILE A 31 -5.34 -8.68 25.03
N THR A 32 -6.57 -8.24 24.77
CA THR A 32 -7.72 -9.09 24.47
C THR A 32 -8.16 -8.85 23.04
N LEU A 33 -8.17 -9.89 22.19
CA LEU A 33 -8.69 -9.82 20.83
C LEU A 33 -10.02 -10.57 20.75
N ILE A 34 -11.05 -9.88 20.28
CA ILE A 34 -12.40 -10.40 20.09
C ILE A 34 -12.70 -10.49 18.62
N ASP A 35 -13.01 -11.67 18.14
CA ASP A 35 -13.42 -11.91 16.76
C ASP A 35 -14.32 -13.15 16.67
N LYS A 36 -15.23 -13.14 15.71
CA LYS A 36 -15.98 -14.34 15.36
C LYS A 36 -15.27 -15.02 14.19
N GLU A 37 -14.73 -16.19 14.43
CA GLU A 37 -14.14 -17.00 13.38
C GLU A 37 -15.21 -17.37 12.34
N VAL A 38 -15.28 -16.59 11.28
CA VAL A 38 -16.11 -16.87 10.12
C VAL A 38 -15.17 -17.39 9.03
N PRO A 39 -15.53 -18.42 8.25
CA PRO A 39 -14.75 -18.80 7.07
C PRO A 39 -14.54 -17.56 6.19
N THR A 40 -13.33 -17.07 6.16
CA THR A 40 -13.00 -15.91 5.32
C THR A 40 -12.99 -16.37 3.87
N PRO A 41 -13.72 -15.71 2.99
CA PRO A 41 -13.62 -16.03 1.56
C PRO A 41 -12.19 -15.85 1.09
N LEU A 42 -11.79 -16.62 0.10
CA LEU A 42 -10.45 -16.65 -0.47
C LEU A 42 -9.89 -15.24 -0.66
N GLY A 43 -8.71 -14.97 -0.10
CA GLY A 43 -7.96 -13.75 -0.35
C GLY A 43 -7.52 -13.70 -1.81
N VAL A 44 -7.66 -12.54 -2.43
CA VAL A 44 -7.24 -12.35 -3.83
C VAL A 44 -5.73 -12.13 -3.97
N GLY A 45 -5.01 -12.06 -2.84
CA GLY A 45 -3.62 -11.65 -2.80
C GLY A 45 -3.49 -10.12 -2.66
N GLU A 46 -2.57 -9.70 -1.81
CA GLU A 46 -2.30 -8.29 -1.58
C GLU A 46 -0.84 -7.97 -1.85
N ALA A 47 -0.61 -6.82 -2.46
CA ALA A 47 0.71 -6.25 -2.62
C ALA A 47 1.04 -5.34 -1.43
N THR A 48 2.29 -5.36 -0.99
CA THR A 48 2.74 -4.55 0.15
C THR A 48 3.66 -3.40 -0.29
N LEU A 49 4.04 -2.56 0.66
CA LEU A 49 5.11 -1.58 0.57
C LEU A 49 6.34 -2.09 1.33
N LEU A 50 7.51 -1.46 1.11
CA LEU A 50 8.77 -1.82 1.81
C LEU A 50 8.64 -1.79 3.34
N SER A 51 7.71 -0.99 3.87
CA SER A 51 7.43 -0.91 5.31
C SER A 51 6.90 -2.21 5.91
N PHE A 52 6.33 -3.12 5.10
CA PHE A 52 5.70 -4.35 5.61
C PHE A 52 6.74 -5.32 6.21
N GLU A 53 7.80 -5.64 5.46
CA GLU A 53 8.85 -6.55 5.97
C GLU A 53 9.50 -5.99 7.23
N ARG A 54 9.85 -4.71 7.20
CA ARG A 54 10.41 -4.02 8.36
C ARG A 54 9.47 -4.07 9.57
N PHE A 55 8.18 -3.84 9.37
CA PHE A 55 7.17 -3.91 10.42
C PHE A 55 7.09 -5.31 11.03
N MET A 56 7.02 -6.35 10.21
CA MET A 56 6.97 -7.74 10.68
C MET A 56 8.21 -8.11 11.49
N ARG A 57 9.38 -7.69 11.04
CA ARG A 57 10.66 -7.96 11.71
C ARG A 57 10.87 -7.10 12.95
N GLU A 58 10.77 -5.79 12.84
CA GLU A 58 11.15 -4.85 13.91
C GLU A 58 10.05 -4.64 14.93
N ASN A 59 8.79 -4.50 14.49
CA ASN A 59 7.66 -4.26 15.37
C ASN A 59 7.01 -5.54 15.89
N CYS A 60 6.91 -6.60 15.08
CA CYS A 60 6.33 -7.86 15.51
C CYS A 60 7.37 -8.87 16.02
N GLY A 61 8.63 -8.76 15.59
CA GLY A 61 9.71 -9.67 16.00
C GLY A 61 9.72 -11.01 15.27
N PHE A 62 9.15 -11.07 14.07
CA PHE A 62 9.10 -12.27 13.26
C PHE A 62 10.30 -12.38 12.33
N ASP A 63 10.76 -13.62 12.08
CA ASP A 63 11.85 -13.88 11.14
C ASP A 63 11.35 -13.79 9.69
N PRO A 64 11.98 -12.97 8.83
CA PRO A 64 11.60 -12.86 7.42
C PRO A 64 11.64 -14.18 6.66
N ASN A 65 12.63 -15.04 6.91
CA ASN A 65 12.73 -16.32 6.22
C ASN A 65 11.55 -17.24 6.55
N GLU A 66 11.03 -17.17 7.77
CA GLU A 66 9.91 -17.96 8.21
C GLU A 66 8.60 -17.43 7.67
N PHE A 67 8.31 -16.14 7.84
CA PHE A 67 7.00 -15.63 7.42
C PHE A 67 6.85 -15.57 5.90
N LEU A 68 7.90 -15.34 5.12
CA LEU A 68 7.81 -15.37 3.66
C LEU A 68 7.41 -16.75 3.12
N ALA A 69 7.90 -17.81 3.74
CA ALA A 69 7.49 -19.19 3.41
C ALA A 69 5.98 -19.43 3.68
N GLU A 70 5.51 -19.00 4.84
CA GLU A 70 4.14 -19.25 5.30
C GLU A 70 3.08 -18.40 4.58
N LEU A 71 3.45 -17.24 4.03
CA LEU A 71 2.49 -16.28 3.46
C LEU A 71 2.19 -16.48 1.97
N ASP A 72 2.62 -17.57 1.34
CA ASP A 72 2.53 -17.75 -0.12
C ASP A 72 3.22 -16.62 -0.90
N ALA A 73 4.29 -16.06 -0.30
CA ALA A 73 4.84 -14.79 -0.71
C ALA A 73 5.59 -14.85 -2.04
N GLY A 74 5.41 -13.81 -2.86
CA GLY A 74 6.27 -13.46 -3.99
C GLY A 74 7.02 -12.16 -3.71
N LEU A 75 8.21 -11.97 -4.26
CA LEU A 75 8.91 -10.70 -4.17
C LEU A 75 8.27 -9.64 -5.07
N LYS A 76 8.39 -8.37 -4.64
CA LYS A 76 7.87 -7.22 -5.37
C LYS A 76 8.94 -6.14 -5.46
N ALA A 77 9.58 -6.04 -6.63
CA ALA A 77 10.60 -5.02 -6.91
C ALA A 77 10.02 -3.64 -7.23
N GLY A 78 8.76 -3.61 -7.66
CA GLY A 78 8.09 -2.38 -8.05
C GLY A 78 6.68 -2.63 -8.59
N ILE A 79 6.15 -1.63 -9.27
CA ILE A 79 4.86 -1.69 -9.96
C ILE A 79 5.05 -1.32 -11.42
N LEU A 80 4.54 -2.15 -12.33
CA LEU A 80 4.48 -1.88 -13.75
C LEU A 80 3.06 -1.41 -14.11
N PHE A 81 2.94 -0.14 -14.45
CA PHE A 81 1.70 0.48 -14.92
C PHE A 81 1.65 0.39 -16.45
N LYS A 82 0.59 -0.22 -17.00
CA LYS A 82 0.37 -0.35 -18.45
C LYS A 82 -0.81 0.51 -18.88
N ASN A 83 -0.67 1.21 -20.00
CA ASN A 83 -1.65 2.13 -20.57
C ASN A 83 -2.03 3.32 -19.66
N TRP A 84 -1.23 3.61 -18.64
CA TRP A 84 -1.41 4.81 -17.82
C TRP A 84 -0.67 6.00 -18.45
N GLY A 85 -1.24 7.18 -18.33
CA GLY A 85 -0.73 8.38 -18.99
C GLY A 85 -1.18 8.45 -20.46
N TYR A 86 -0.89 7.44 -21.26
CA TYR A 86 -1.37 7.28 -22.65
C TYR A 86 -1.36 5.80 -23.05
N THR A 87 -2.15 5.46 -24.06
CA THR A 87 -2.27 4.08 -24.59
C THR A 87 -0.93 3.58 -25.10
N GLY A 88 -0.56 2.37 -24.69
CA GLY A 88 0.70 1.74 -25.02
C GLY A 88 1.88 2.14 -24.12
N ASN A 89 1.67 3.09 -23.19
CA ASN A 89 2.70 3.48 -22.24
C ASN A 89 2.93 2.38 -21.18
N GLU A 90 4.17 2.27 -20.74
CA GLU A 90 4.57 1.47 -19.59
C GLU A 90 5.37 2.33 -18.63
N ILE A 91 4.85 2.52 -17.41
CA ILE A 91 5.50 3.26 -16.32
C ILE A 91 6.02 2.25 -15.32
N TRP A 92 7.30 2.35 -14.97
CA TRP A 92 7.91 1.54 -13.93
C TRP A 92 8.13 2.37 -12.68
N LEU A 93 7.55 1.95 -11.56
CA LEU A 93 7.78 2.54 -10.24
C LEU A 93 8.55 1.55 -9.36
N PRO A 94 9.87 1.68 -9.24
CA PRO A 94 10.69 0.83 -8.40
C PRO A 94 10.48 1.15 -6.91
N PHE A 95 10.72 0.18 -6.04
CA PHE A 95 10.81 0.43 -4.60
C PHE A 95 12.20 0.86 -4.15
N TYR A 96 13.21 0.44 -4.86
CA TYR A 96 14.59 0.77 -4.56
C TYR A 96 15.18 1.59 -5.71
N PHE A 97 15.49 2.82 -5.39
CA PHE A 97 16.24 3.67 -6.30
C PHE A 97 17.72 3.33 -6.12
N LEU A 98 18.27 2.48 -7.01
CA LEU A 98 19.70 2.18 -7.02
C LEU A 98 20.47 3.50 -7.05
N ASN A 99 21.34 3.65 -6.05
CA ASN A 99 22.37 4.68 -5.89
C ASN A 99 22.51 5.57 -7.13
N TYR A 100 21.56 6.49 -7.32
CA TYR A 100 21.84 7.64 -8.14
C TYR A 100 23.11 8.29 -7.60
N PRO A 101 23.99 8.85 -8.42
CA PRO A 101 25.23 9.41 -7.93
C PRO A 101 24.86 10.34 -6.79
N PHE A 102 25.34 9.98 -5.63
CA PHE A 102 25.16 10.79 -4.45
C PHE A 102 26.00 12.05 -4.73
N ILE A 103 25.34 13.11 -5.14
CA ILE A 103 25.93 14.42 -5.13
C ILE A 103 25.81 14.84 -3.67
N PRO A 104 26.91 14.86 -2.88
CA PRO A 104 26.83 14.98 -1.41
C PRO A 104 26.15 16.27 -0.92
N GLU A 105 25.97 17.23 -1.79
CA GLU A 105 25.46 18.58 -1.50
C GLU A 105 24.06 18.82 -2.11
N GLU A 106 23.49 17.86 -2.85
CA GLU A 106 22.21 18.04 -3.56
C GLU A 106 21.27 16.87 -3.29
N ASP A 107 19.97 17.14 -3.32
CA ASP A 107 18.95 16.12 -3.17
C ASP A 107 18.99 15.17 -4.38
N PRO A 108 19.24 13.85 -4.20
CA PRO A 108 19.36 12.87 -5.29
C PRO A 108 18.22 12.92 -6.32
N PRO A 109 16.96 13.18 -5.95
CA PRO A 109 15.86 13.31 -6.90
C PRO A 109 16.01 14.47 -7.89
N ILE A 110 16.70 15.56 -7.50
CA ILE A 110 16.88 16.72 -8.38
C ILE A 110 17.84 16.37 -9.51
N ALA A 111 18.95 15.74 -9.21
CA ALA A 111 19.90 15.27 -10.22
C ALA A 111 19.25 14.29 -11.22
N MET A 112 18.32 13.45 -10.74
CA MET A 112 17.56 12.55 -11.57
C MET A 112 16.60 13.28 -12.52
N VAL A 113 15.87 14.29 -12.04
CA VAL A 113 15.00 15.14 -12.86
C VAL A 113 15.76 15.78 -13.99
N ASP A 114 16.95 16.32 -13.69
CA ASP A 114 17.76 17.01 -14.69
C ASP A 114 18.39 16.05 -15.68
N ALA A 115 18.89 14.91 -15.22
CA ALA A 115 19.35 13.85 -16.11
C ALA A 115 18.25 13.41 -17.08
N TRP A 116 17.03 13.22 -16.60
CA TRP A 116 15.89 12.81 -17.43
C TRP A 116 15.44 13.90 -18.40
N SER A 117 15.36 15.15 -17.96
CA SER A 117 14.94 16.25 -18.82
C SER A 117 15.94 16.53 -19.95
N ASN A 118 17.23 16.28 -19.74
CA ASN A 118 18.27 16.44 -20.75
C ASN A 118 18.40 15.21 -21.66
N ALA A 119 18.04 14.04 -21.19
CA ALA A 119 18.19 12.78 -21.94
C ALA A 119 16.88 12.33 -22.60
N LYS A 120 16.22 13.22 -23.32
CA LYS A 120 14.90 13.00 -23.97
C LYS A 120 14.78 11.72 -24.84
N ASN A 121 15.90 11.10 -25.16
CA ASN A 121 15.97 9.89 -26.00
C ASN A 121 16.35 8.61 -25.22
N ILE A 122 16.55 8.70 -23.91
CA ILE A 122 16.95 7.55 -23.08
C ILE A 122 15.72 7.02 -22.34
N ASP A 123 15.41 5.75 -22.55
CA ASP A 123 14.41 5.04 -21.75
C ASP A 123 15.04 4.64 -20.41
N PHE A 124 14.86 5.49 -19.38
CA PHE A 124 15.44 5.29 -18.04
C PHE A 124 15.02 3.99 -17.38
N LYS A 125 13.86 3.44 -17.70
CA LYS A 125 13.47 2.11 -17.22
C LYS A 125 14.51 1.07 -17.57
N LYS A 126 15.09 1.17 -18.76
CA LYS A 126 16.12 0.24 -19.24
C LYS A 126 17.46 0.41 -18.53
N LEU A 127 17.70 1.53 -17.87
CA LEU A 127 18.90 1.76 -17.07
C LEU A 127 18.76 1.21 -15.65
N GLU A 128 17.55 0.94 -15.18
CA GLU A 128 17.33 0.37 -13.85
C GLU A 128 17.59 -1.14 -13.83
N VAL A 129 18.54 -1.56 -13.00
CA VAL A 129 18.88 -2.99 -12.81
C VAL A 129 17.67 -3.79 -12.33
N LEU A 130 16.89 -3.28 -11.39
CA LEU A 130 15.70 -3.96 -10.90
C LEU A 130 14.63 -4.13 -11.98
N TYR A 131 14.46 -3.14 -12.87
CA TYR A 131 13.56 -3.30 -14.02
C TYR A 131 14.02 -4.43 -14.92
N GLN A 132 15.28 -4.44 -15.32
CA GLN A 132 15.84 -5.45 -16.22
C GLN A 132 15.76 -6.86 -15.62
N CYS A 133 16.16 -6.99 -14.35
CA CYS A 133 16.04 -8.24 -13.60
C CYS A 133 14.58 -8.71 -13.53
N SER A 134 13.65 -7.81 -13.16
CA SER A 134 12.24 -8.13 -13.02
C SER A 134 11.59 -8.55 -14.33
N MET A 135 11.91 -7.87 -15.46
CA MET A 135 11.40 -8.26 -16.78
C MET A 135 11.90 -9.65 -17.20
N SER A 136 13.13 -10.00 -16.81
CA SER A 136 13.74 -11.31 -17.03
C SER A 136 13.36 -12.36 -15.99
N ASN A 137 12.49 -12.03 -15.04
CA ASN A 137 12.09 -12.87 -13.90
C ASN A 137 13.25 -13.25 -12.97
N ILE A 138 14.21 -12.36 -12.84
CA ILE A 138 15.42 -12.52 -12.02
C ILE A 138 15.33 -11.53 -10.84
N ILE A 139 15.91 -11.92 -9.72
CA ILE A 139 16.09 -11.06 -8.54
C ILE A 139 17.57 -10.93 -8.18
N ASP A 140 17.92 -9.80 -7.58
CA ASP A 140 19.26 -9.56 -7.03
C ASP A 140 19.24 -9.83 -5.51
N ARG A 141 19.98 -10.86 -5.08
CA ARG A 141 20.08 -11.23 -3.66
C ARG A 141 20.66 -10.14 -2.79
N ASN A 142 21.50 -9.26 -3.33
CA ASN A 142 22.08 -8.15 -2.58
C ASN A 142 21.05 -7.09 -2.16
N GLN A 143 19.88 -7.08 -2.83
CA GLN A 143 18.78 -6.18 -2.53
C GLN A 143 17.76 -6.76 -1.54
N LEU A 144 17.96 -8.00 -1.07
CA LEU A 144 17.12 -8.59 -0.04
C LEU A 144 17.28 -7.84 1.30
N GLY A 145 16.16 -7.55 1.94
CA GLY A 145 16.15 -6.79 3.21
C GLY A 145 15.99 -5.27 3.05
N GLY A 146 15.74 -4.77 1.84
CA GLY A 146 15.52 -3.33 1.62
C GLY A 146 15.05 -2.94 0.22
N GLY A 147 15.30 -3.78 -0.79
CA GLY A 147 14.97 -3.47 -2.19
C GLY A 147 13.68 -4.09 -2.69
N TYR A 148 13.09 -5.04 -1.96
CA TYR A 148 11.87 -5.72 -2.34
C TYR A 148 10.79 -5.56 -1.27
N ALA A 149 9.60 -5.16 -1.68
CA ALA A 149 8.37 -5.45 -0.95
C ALA A 149 7.92 -6.88 -1.29
N VAL A 150 6.74 -7.28 -0.85
CA VAL A 150 6.23 -8.63 -1.08
C VAL A 150 4.77 -8.63 -1.50
N HIS A 151 4.39 -9.64 -2.26
CA HIS A 151 3.01 -10.06 -2.45
C HIS A 151 2.68 -11.11 -1.41
N ILE A 152 1.52 -11.06 -0.80
CA ILE A 152 1.13 -11.97 0.29
C ILE A 152 -0.31 -12.42 0.18
N ASP A 153 -0.59 -13.57 0.77
CA ASP A 153 -1.94 -13.99 1.10
C ASP A 153 -2.31 -13.51 2.51
N CYS A 154 -3.26 -12.56 2.62
CA CYS A 154 -3.67 -12.01 3.91
C CYS A 154 -4.38 -13.01 4.82
N ILE A 155 -4.98 -14.08 4.28
CA ILE A 155 -5.55 -15.15 5.11
C ILE A 155 -4.42 -15.92 5.77
N LYS A 156 -3.37 -16.25 5.02
CA LYS A 156 -2.16 -16.88 5.56
C LYS A 156 -1.43 -15.96 6.55
N LEU A 157 -1.38 -14.65 6.29
CA LEU A 157 -0.85 -13.67 7.23
C LEU A 157 -1.56 -13.73 8.59
N ILE A 158 -2.90 -13.69 8.57
CA ILE A 158 -3.71 -13.79 9.78
C ILE A 158 -3.41 -15.10 10.50
N GLN A 159 -3.40 -16.23 9.79
CA GLN A 159 -3.14 -17.54 10.38
C GLN A 159 -1.72 -17.63 10.97
N TYR A 160 -0.72 -17.12 10.27
CA TYR A 160 0.65 -17.08 10.74
C TYR A 160 0.77 -16.29 12.05
N ILE A 161 0.27 -15.06 12.08
CA ILE A 161 0.32 -14.21 13.29
C ILE A 161 -0.43 -14.89 14.44
N LYS A 162 -1.63 -15.42 14.18
CA LYS A 162 -2.43 -16.16 15.17
C LYS A 162 -1.64 -17.31 15.78
N ASN A 163 -1.00 -18.13 14.96
CA ASN A 163 -0.19 -19.27 15.44
C ASN A 163 0.97 -18.81 16.33
N LYS A 164 1.57 -17.65 16.03
CA LYS A 164 2.73 -17.12 16.78
C LYS A 164 2.37 -16.53 18.13
N ILE A 165 1.25 -15.83 18.25
CA ILE A 165 0.96 -15.00 19.42
C ILE A 165 -0.28 -15.40 20.22
N SER A 166 -1.08 -16.37 19.79
CA SER A 166 -2.35 -16.73 20.45
C SER A 166 -2.17 -17.12 21.93
N ASN A 167 -1.04 -17.72 22.31
CA ASN A 167 -0.72 -18.08 23.69
C ASN A 167 -0.31 -16.88 24.56
N ASN A 168 -0.05 -15.72 23.96
CA ASN A 168 0.43 -14.53 24.65
C ASN A 168 -0.66 -13.46 24.84
N ILE A 169 -1.83 -13.65 24.25
CA ILE A 169 -2.98 -12.76 24.34
C ILE A 169 -4.23 -13.52 24.78
N THR A 170 -5.26 -12.80 25.21
CA THR A 170 -6.58 -13.40 25.44
C THR A 170 -7.36 -13.32 24.12
N PHE A 171 -7.64 -14.48 23.48
CA PHE A 171 -8.51 -14.53 22.31
C PHE A 171 -9.92 -14.98 22.72
N ILE A 172 -10.95 -14.24 22.30
CA ILE A 172 -12.35 -14.55 22.56
C ILE A 172 -13.09 -14.71 21.23
N ASN A 173 -13.50 -15.95 20.94
CA ASN A 173 -14.31 -16.26 19.76
C ASN A 173 -15.77 -15.88 20.02
N SER A 174 -16.14 -14.64 19.73
CA SER A 174 -17.50 -14.12 19.91
C SER A 174 -17.69 -12.81 19.15
N GLU A 175 -18.93 -12.38 18.99
CA GLU A 175 -19.31 -11.07 18.46
C GLU A 175 -19.69 -10.09 19.57
N VAL A 176 -19.50 -8.79 19.32
CA VAL A 176 -19.97 -7.72 20.20
C VAL A 176 -21.46 -7.55 20.00
N LYS A 177 -22.24 -7.81 21.07
CA LYS A 177 -23.69 -7.65 21.11
C LYS A 177 -24.12 -6.26 21.55
N GLN A 178 -23.39 -5.68 22.52
CA GLN A 178 -23.74 -4.38 23.10
C GLN A 178 -22.49 -3.63 23.57
N ILE A 179 -22.49 -2.32 23.34
CA ILE A 179 -21.44 -1.39 23.78
C ILE A 179 -21.98 -0.60 24.98
N LYS A 180 -21.24 -0.60 26.07
CA LYS A 180 -21.55 0.21 27.26
C LYS A 180 -20.59 1.38 27.35
N ARG A 181 -21.11 2.58 27.66
CA ARG A 181 -20.32 3.80 27.79
C ARG A 181 -20.45 4.40 29.17
N HIS A 182 -19.42 5.13 29.58
CA HIS A 182 -19.48 6.02 30.76
C HIS A 182 -20.24 7.30 30.41
N ARG A 183 -20.62 8.09 31.44
CA ARG A 183 -21.31 9.39 31.25
C ARG A 183 -20.50 10.39 30.39
N ASN A 184 -19.19 10.30 30.42
CA ASN A 184 -18.30 11.12 29.59
C ASN A 184 -18.15 10.60 28.13
N GLY A 185 -18.90 9.55 27.77
CA GLY A 185 -18.88 8.94 26.43
C GLY A 185 -17.77 7.92 26.18
N ASN A 186 -16.77 7.78 27.07
CA ASN A 186 -15.79 6.72 26.95
C ASN A 186 -16.44 5.33 26.96
N LEU A 187 -15.95 4.42 26.11
CA LEU A 187 -16.35 3.03 26.13
C LEU A 187 -15.92 2.40 27.45
N SER A 188 -16.86 1.81 28.20
CA SER A 188 -16.62 1.21 29.52
C SER A 188 -16.49 -0.30 29.48
N SER A 189 -17.24 -0.95 28.61
CA SER A 189 -17.19 -2.41 28.40
C SER A 189 -17.97 -2.82 27.17
N LEU A 190 -17.63 -3.98 26.66
CA LEU A 190 -18.34 -4.70 25.61
C LEU A 190 -19.10 -5.87 26.26
N ILE A 191 -20.33 -6.11 25.83
CA ILE A 191 -21.08 -7.33 26.14
C ILE A 191 -21.08 -8.19 24.88
N LEU A 192 -20.59 -9.39 24.99
CA LEU A 192 -20.49 -10.32 23.88
C LEU A 192 -21.76 -11.17 23.72
N GLU A 193 -21.92 -11.83 22.57
CA GLU A 193 -23.08 -12.71 22.34
C GLU A 193 -23.15 -13.88 23.33
N ASN A 194 -21.99 -14.39 23.77
CA ASN A 194 -21.88 -15.43 24.79
C ASN A 194 -22.22 -14.93 26.22
N GLY A 195 -22.57 -13.64 26.39
CA GLY A 195 -22.89 -13.00 27.65
C GLY A 195 -21.69 -12.50 28.43
N GLU A 196 -20.47 -12.74 27.98
CA GLU A 196 -19.25 -12.27 28.62
C GLU A 196 -19.15 -10.73 28.57
N LYS A 197 -18.60 -10.14 29.63
CA LYS A 197 -18.36 -8.70 29.73
C LYS A 197 -16.86 -8.42 29.69
N VAL A 198 -16.39 -7.77 28.61
CA VAL A 198 -15.00 -7.37 28.44
C VAL A 198 -14.84 -5.88 28.75
N LYS A 199 -13.86 -5.55 29.60
CA LYS A 199 -13.47 -4.16 29.95
C LYS A 199 -12.11 -3.86 29.33
N GLY A 200 -11.83 -2.56 29.13
CA GLY A 200 -10.52 -2.10 28.63
C GLY A 200 -10.32 -0.62 28.94
N ASP A 201 -9.07 -0.22 28.92
CA ASP A 201 -8.69 1.20 29.02
C ASP A 201 -8.74 1.86 27.65
N ILE A 202 -8.32 1.14 26.60
CA ILE A 202 -8.35 1.56 25.21
C ILE A 202 -8.91 0.42 24.36
N PHE A 203 -9.65 0.76 23.31
CA PHE A 203 -10.28 -0.19 22.39
C PHE A 203 -9.84 0.11 20.97
N LEU A 204 -9.39 -0.91 20.23
CA LEU A 204 -9.09 -0.81 18.82
C LEU A 204 -10.27 -1.34 18.00
N ASP A 205 -10.83 -0.47 17.17
CA ASP A 205 -11.85 -0.82 16.20
C ASP A 205 -11.19 -1.31 14.90
N CYS A 206 -11.11 -2.63 14.73
CA CYS A 206 -10.63 -3.31 13.54
C CYS A 206 -11.78 -4.04 12.82
N THR A 207 -13.04 -3.57 13.00
CA THR A 207 -14.25 -4.26 12.52
C THR A 207 -14.57 -3.98 11.04
N GLY A 208 -13.61 -3.46 10.30
CA GLY A 208 -13.76 -3.15 8.89
C GLY A 208 -14.72 -1.99 8.63
N LEU A 209 -15.37 -1.97 7.48
CA LEU A 209 -16.29 -0.89 7.09
C LEU A 209 -17.45 -0.66 8.07
N LYS A 210 -17.76 -1.64 8.92
CA LYS A 210 -18.82 -1.51 9.94
C LYS A 210 -18.47 -0.46 10.99
N SER A 211 -17.19 -0.37 11.41
CA SER A 211 -16.68 0.61 12.39
C SER A 211 -17.63 0.78 13.60
N ILE A 212 -17.82 -0.32 14.36
CA ILE A 212 -18.93 -0.42 15.33
C ILE A 212 -18.64 0.21 16.68
N LEU A 213 -17.36 0.46 17.04
CA LEU A 213 -17.02 0.88 18.41
C LEU A 213 -17.17 2.39 18.64
N LYS A 214 -17.09 3.20 17.60
CA LYS A 214 -17.26 4.65 17.69
C LYS A 214 -18.74 5.04 17.59
N ASP A 215 -19.13 6.08 18.28
CA ASP A 215 -20.45 6.70 18.23
C ASP A 215 -20.45 8.01 17.42
N GLU A 216 -19.28 8.58 17.17
CA GLU A 216 -19.10 9.78 16.36
C GLU A 216 -17.98 9.57 15.36
N HIS A 217 -18.20 10.02 14.13
CA HIS A 217 -17.27 9.98 13.03
C HIS A 217 -17.17 11.35 12.36
N ASP A 218 -15.95 11.73 11.99
CA ASP A 218 -15.69 12.88 11.12
C ASP A 218 -15.13 12.38 9.79
N ARG A 219 -15.99 11.73 9.00
CA ARG A 219 -15.63 11.10 7.73
C ARG A 219 -15.52 12.12 6.62
N VAL A 220 -14.40 12.09 5.93
CA VAL A 220 -14.17 12.81 4.67
C VAL A 220 -14.54 11.88 3.52
N ASP A 221 -15.58 12.23 2.78
CA ASP A 221 -15.96 11.54 1.55
C ASP A 221 -15.00 11.91 0.43
N LEU A 222 -14.41 10.91 -0.22
CA LEU A 222 -13.41 11.06 -1.27
C LEU A 222 -13.97 10.81 -2.68
N SER A 223 -15.27 10.56 -2.82
CA SER A 223 -15.91 10.23 -4.12
C SER A 223 -15.73 11.29 -5.22
N LYS A 224 -15.34 12.53 -4.83
CA LYS A 224 -15.03 13.61 -5.78
C LYS A 224 -13.53 13.72 -6.13
N ARG A 225 -12.68 12.92 -5.47
CA ARG A 225 -11.22 12.91 -5.67
C ARG A 225 -10.73 11.56 -6.18
N LEU A 226 -11.50 10.49 -5.97
CA LEU A 226 -11.22 9.13 -6.39
C LEU A 226 -12.40 8.62 -7.23
N TYR A 227 -12.11 7.96 -8.31
CA TYR A 227 -13.06 7.78 -9.42
C TYR A 227 -13.67 6.39 -9.48
N VAL A 228 -13.25 5.50 -8.58
CA VAL A 228 -13.67 4.08 -8.53
C VAL A 228 -14.29 3.74 -7.18
N ASN A 229 -15.25 2.81 -7.18
CA ASN A 229 -16.03 2.46 -5.98
C ASN A 229 -16.40 0.98 -5.90
N THR A 230 -15.99 0.18 -6.89
CA THR A 230 -16.33 -1.25 -6.96
C THR A 230 -15.20 -2.04 -7.59
N ALA A 231 -15.04 -3.28 -7.18
CA ALA A 231 -14.18 -4.25 -7.86
C ALA A 231 -14.91 -5.58 -8.08
N VAL A 232 -14.55 -6.25 -9.18
CA VAL A 232 -14.77 -7.68 -9.36
C VAL A 232 -13.42 -8.38 -9.31
N ALA A 233 -13.29 -9.44 -8.51
CA ALA A 233 -12.01 -10.04 -8.23
C ALA A 233 -12.09 -11.55 -8.02
N CYS A 234 -11.05 -12.28 -8.44
CA CYS A 234 -10.85 -13.67 -8.08
C CYS A 234 -9.37 -14.08 -8.17
N PRO A 235 -8.98 -15.23 -7.60
CA PRO A 235 -7.70 -15.85 -7.86
C PRO A 235 -7.68 -16.46 -9.27
N ILE A 236 -6.55 -16.26 -9.97
CA ILE A 236 -6.30 -16.79 -11.32
C ILE A 236 -5.26 -17.89 -11.22
N SER A 237 -5.55 -19.07 -11.74
CA SER A 237 -4.57 -20.17 -11.83
C SER A 237 -3.51 -19.87 -12.88
N TYR A 238 -2.26 -20.22 -12.60
CA TYR A 238 -1.17 -20.16 -13.58
C TYR A 238 -1.41 -21.16 -14.73
N ILE A 239 -1.14 -20.73 -15.96
CA ILE A 239 -0.97 -21.65 -17.10
C ILE A 239 0.51 -22.00 -17.22
N MET A 240 1.36 -20.97 -17.22
CA MET A 240 2.82 -21.11 -17.27
C MET A 240 3.43 -20.34 -16.11
N LYS A 241 3.44 -20.94 -14.91
CA LYS A 241 3.91 -20.27 -13.69
C LYS A 241 5.25 -19.59 -13.88
N LYS A 242 6.21 -20.24 -14.55
CA LYS A 242 7.56 -19.68 -14.76
C LYS A 242 7.55 -18.35 -15.51
N GLU A 243 6.54 -18.11 -16.36
CA GLU A 243 6.40 -16.88 -17.14
C GLU A 243 5.50 -15.85 -16.47
N GLU A 244 4.51 -16.31 -15.70
CA GLU A 244 3.47 -15.46 -15.12
C GLU A 244 3.78 -15.03 -13.66
N PHE A 245 4.58 -15.79 -12.92
CA PHE A 245 4.99 -15.46 -11.55
C PHE A 245 6.12 -14.43 -11.57
N LYS A 246 5.75 -13.16 -11.68
CA LYS A 246 6.67 -12.02 -11.81
C LYS A 246 7.00 -11.37 -10.45
N PRO A 247 8.24 -10.88 -10.25
CA PRO A 247 8.61 -10.16 -9.02
C PRO A 247 8.15 -8.69 -9.04
N TYR A 248 6.94 -8.42 -9.52
CA TYR A 248 6.33 -7.09 -9.53
C TYR A 248 4.81 -7.17 -9.67
N THR A 249 4.13 -6.13 -9.17
CA THR A 249 2.70 -5.93 -9.44
C THR A 249 2.53 -5.33 -10.83
N THR A 250 1.51 -5.77 -11.57
CA THR A 250 1.09 -5.06 -12.79
C THR A 250 -0.26 -4.38 -12.56
N THR A 251 -0.38 -3.14 -13.00
CA THR A 251 -1.63 -2.38 -12.99
C THR A 251 -1.90 -1.88 -14.40
N THR A 252 -2.97 -2.36 -15.02
CA THR A 252 -3.31 -2.05 -16.41
C THR A 252 -4.55 -1.18 -16.47
N ALA A 253 -4.44 0.04 -17.02
CA ALA A 253 -5.59 0.87 -17.33
C ALA A 253 -6.35 0.25 -18.52
N VAL A 254 -7.66 0.15 -18.39
CA VAL A 254 -8.58 -0.47 -19.35
C VAL A 254 -9.84 0.38 -19.52
N ASP A 255 -10.69 0.08 -20.50
CA ASP A 255 -11.87 0.88 -20.84
C ASP A 255 -12.80 1.18 -19.65
N HIS A 256 -12.94 0.24 -18.72
CA HIS A 256 -13.85 0.36 -17.58
C HIS A 256 -13.21 0.86 -16.29
N GLY A 257 -11.88 1.03 -16.25
CA GLY A 257 -11.13 1.37 -15.05
C GLY A 257 -9.72 0.82 -15.12
N TRP A 258 -9.34 -0.07 -14.17
CA TRP A 258 -8.01 -0.68 -14.20
C TRP A 258 -7.99 -2.07 -13.54
N ILE A 259 -7.08 -2.91 -14.00
CA ILE A 259 -6.90 -4.29 -13.53
C ILE A 259 -5.57 -4.40 -12.81
N TRP A 260 -5.58 -5.01 -11.61
CA TRP A 260 -4.34 -5.39 -10.93
C TRP A 260 -4.02 -6.86 -11.12
N ASN A 261 -2.72 -7.17 -11.11
CA ASN A 261 -2.19 -8.54 -11.01
C ASN A 261 -1.13 -8.58 -9.92
N THR A 262 -1.37 -9.39 -8.92
CA THR A 262 -0.50 -9.62 -7.76
C THR A 262 -0.09 -11.09 -7.75
N PRO A 263 1.08 -11.43 -8.33
CA PRO A 263 1.55 -12.82 -8.39
C PRO A 263 1.95 -13.34 -7.01
N LEU A 264 1.31 -14.41 -6.56
CA LEU A 264 1.66 -15.21 -5.38
C LEU A 264 2.31 -16.51 -5.83
N GLN A 265 2.93 -17.27 -4.93
CA GLN A 265 3.53 -18.55 -5.32
C GLN A 265 2.51 -19.55 -5.88
N SER A 266 1.28 -19.57 -5.36
CA SER A 266 0.24 -20.52 -5.76
C SER A 266 -0.66 -20.04 -6.89
N ARG A 267 -0.83 -18.72 -7.08
CA ARG A 267 -1.81 -18.11 -7.98
C ARG A 267 -1.51 -16.65 -8.27
N ILE A 268 -2.25 -16.07 -9.20
CA ILE A 268 -2.28 -14.61 -9.39
C ILE A 268 -3.53 -14.08 -8.69
N GLY A 269 -3.37 -13.11 -7.78
CA GLY A 269 -4.48 -12.30 -7.29
C GLY A 269 -4.81 -11.22 -8.31
N SER A 270 -6.06 -11.16 -8.81
CA SER A 270 -6.43 -10.18 -9.82
C SER A 270 -7.86 -9.69 -9.65
N GLY A 271 -8.12 -8.50 -10.16
CA GLY A 271 -9.46 -7.94 -10.24
C GLY A 271 -9.51 -6.65 -11.07
N LEU A 272 -10.70 -6.34 -11.54
CA LEU A 272 -11.04 -5.09 -12.22
C LEU A 272 -11.67 -4.12 -11.22
N VAL A 273 -11.07 -2.96 -11.10
CA VAL A 273 -11.59 -1.81 -10.31
C VAL A 273 -12.28 -0.85 -11.24
N PHE A 274 -13.50 -0.47 -10.92
CA PHE A 274 -14.35 0.35 -11.79
C PHE A 274 -15.32 1.23 -11.00
N ASN A 275 -16.02 2.11 -11.72
CA ASN A 275 -17.12 2.90 -11.17
C ASN A 275 -18.46 2.27 -11.57
N ARG A 276 -19.22 1.76 -10.59
CA ARG A 276 -20.50 1.08 -10.82
C ARG A 276 -21.63 2.00 -11.32
N ASP A 277 -21.45 3.30 -11.21
CA ASP A 277 -22.41 4.28 -11.74
C ASP A 277 -22.24 4.47 -13.26
N ILE A 278 -21.10 4.00 -13.82
CA ILE A 278 -20.74 4.08 -15.24
C ILE A 278 -20.77 2.71 -15.89
N THR A 279 -20.21 1.70 -15.24
CA THR A 279 -20.11 0.32 -15.73
C THR A 279 -20.94 -0.60 -14.84
N THR A 280 -21.84 -1.39 -15.40
CA THR A 280 -22.62 -2.37 -14.63
C THR A 280 -21.72 -3.54 -14.15
N ILE A 281 -22.15 -4.21 -13.09
CA ILE A 281 -21.43 -5.39 -12.57
C ILE A 281 -21.29 -6.48 -13.64
N ASP A 282 -22.32 -6.72 -14.44
CA ASP A 282 -22.30 -7.74 -15.49
C ASP A 282 -21.32 -7.39 -16.61
N GLN A 283 -21.29 -6.14 -17.05
CA GLN A 283 -20.29 -5.64 -18.02
C GLN A 283 -18.85 -5.79 -17.46
N ALA A 284 -18.63 -5.42 -16.19
CA ALA A 284 -17.33 -5.55 -15.55
C ALA A 284 -16.88 -7.01 -15.43
N LYS A 285 -17.80 -7.93 -15.09
CA LYS A 285 -17.52 -9.36 -15.02
C LYS A 285 -17.17 -9.93 -16.40
N GLU A 286 -17.99 -9.64 -17.42
CA GLU A 286 -17.73 -10.08 -18.79
C GLU A 286 -16.37 -9.58 -19.29
N TYR A 287 -16.09 -8.28 -19.11
CA TYR A 287 -14.82 -7.67 -19.51
C TYR A 287 -13.63 -8.35 -18.83
N PHE A 288 -13.73 -8.57 -17.52
CA PHE A 288 -12.64 -9.18 -16.74
C PHE A 288 -12.40 -10.65 -17.13
N CYS A 289 -13.45 -11.41 -17.38
CA CYS A 289 -13.30 -12.78 -17.89
C CYS A 289 -12.60 -12.82 -19.26
N ASN A 290 -13.00 -11.93 -20.17
CA ASN A 290 -12.36 -11.80 -21.49
C ASN A 290 -10.90 -11.37 -21.40
N PHE A 291 -10.56 -10.45 -20.48
CA PHE A 291 -9.17 -10.02 -20.24
C PHE A 291 -8.26 -11.21 -19.87
N TRP A 292 -8.80 -12.19 -19.16
CA TRP A 292 -8.12 -13.42 -18.76
C TRP A 292 -8.37 -14.61 -19.71
N ASP A 293 -8.69 -14.35 -20.99
CA ASP A 293 -8.94 -15.39 -22.00
C ASP A 293 -9.96 -16.46 -21.53
N ASN A 294 -10.94 -16.05 -20.75
CA ASN A 294 -11.96 -16.93 -20.14
C ASN A 294 -11.40 -18.08 -19.27
N ARG A 295 -10.24 -17.84 -18.62
CA ARG A 295 -9.70 -18.76 -17.59
C ARG A 295 -10.61 -18.90 -16.37
N ILE A 296 -11.54 -17.97 -16.21
CA ILE A 296 -12.47 -17.82 -15.09
C ILE A 296 -13.88 -17.60 -15.61
N SER A 297 -14.88 -17.97 -14.83
CA SER A 297 -16.28 -17.70 -15.14
C SER A 297 -16.83 -16.53 -14.32
N PRO A 298 -17.89 -15.85 -14.78
CA PRO A 298 -18.51 -14.75 -14.04
C PRO A 298 -19.02 -15.13 -12.63
N ASP A 299 -19.34 -16.41 -12.41
CA ASP A 299 -19.85 -16.90 -11.12
C ASP A 299 -18.74 -17.06 -10.06
N GLU A 300 -17.47 -17.16 -10.48
CA GLU A 300 -16.32 -17.20 -9.58
C GLU A 300 -15.94 -15.83 -9.06
N LEU A 301 -16.45 -14.76 -9.70
CA LEU A 301 -16.09 -13.39 -9.38
C LEU A 301 -16.84 -12.87 -8.16
N ARG A 302 -16.08 -12.35 -7.22
CA ARG A 302 -16.60 -11.64 -6.05
C ARG A 302 -16.73 -10.16 -6.38
N VAL A 303 -17.85 -9.59 -5.99
CA VAL A 303 -18.10 -8.14 -6.07
C VAL A 303 -17.75 -7.53 -4.71
N ILE A 304 -16.97 -6.46 -4.73
CA ILE A 304 -16.54 -5.72 -3.55
C ILE A 304 -16.89 -4.25 -3.81
N ASP A 305 -17.83 -3.72 -3.02
CA ASP A 305 -18.24 -2.32 -3.10
C ASP A 305 -17.67 -1.52 -1.93
N TRP A 306 -17.32 -0.27 -2.16
CA TRP A 306 -16.91 0.66 -1.12
C TRP A 306 -17.26 2.10 -1.47
N THR A 307 -17.33 2.95 -0.44
CA THR A 307 -17.23 4.39 -0.59
C THR A 307 -15.84 4.79 -0.13
N PRO A 308 -15.03 5.48 -0.95
CA PRO A 308 -13.71 5.90 -0.52
C PRO A 308 -13.85 7.01 0.54
N TYR A 309 -13.20 6.84 1.68
CA TYR A 309 -13.25 7.78 2.79
C TYR A 309 -12.07 7.62 3.74
N TYR A 310 -11.86 8.60 4.60
CA TYR A 310 -11.13 8.45 5.86
C TYR A 310 -11.82 9.24 6.99
N ASP A 311 -11.59 8.84 8.23
CA ASP A 311 -12.09 9.52 9.42
C ASP A 311 -10.99 10.43 9.98
N ARG A 312 -11.26 11.75 10.18
CA ARG A 312 -10.29 12.66 10.79
C ARG A 312 -10.04 12.35 12.24
N ASN A 313 -11.04 11.82 12.95
CA ASN A 313 -11.00 11.46 14.36
C ASN A 313 -10.82 9.94 14.51
N GLN A 314 -9.73 9.37 13.94
CA GLN A 314 -9.48 7.93 14.04
C GLN A 314 -9.29 7.50 15.51
N TRP A 315 -8.64 8.32 16.30
CA TRP A 315 -8.63 8.17 17.75
C TRP A 315 -9.63 9.14 18.38
N TYR A 316 -10.75 8.60 18.83
CA TYR A 316 -11.81 9.36 19.48
C TYR A 316 -12.08 8.80 20.87
N ARG A 317 -11.90 9.64 21.93
CA ARG A 317 -12.00 9.25 23.33
C ARG A 317 -11.01 8.11 23.67
N ASN A 318 -11.50 6.90 23.95
CA ASN A 318 -10.68 5.71 24.19
C ASN A 318 -10.88 4.62 23.11
N VAL A 319 -11.29 5.02 21.92
CA VAL A 319 -11.43 4.13 20.76
C VAL A 319 -10.52 4.61 19.66
N VAL A 320 -9.70 3.70 19.09
CA VAL A 320 -8.85 3.94 17.93
C VAL A 320 -9.32 3.05 16.80
N SER A 321 -9.72 3.64 15.68
CA SER A 321 -10.04 2.91 14.45
C SER A 321 -8.78 2.60 13.66
N ILE A 322 -8.62 1.36 13.19
CA ILE A 322 -7.47 0.91 12.40
C ILE A 322 -7.95 0.07 11.19
N GLY A 323 -7.33 0.26 10.04
CA GLY A 323 -7.71 -0.40 8.80
C GLY A 323 -8.99 0.17 8.20
N LEU A 324 -9.86 -0.68 7.65
CA LEU A 324 -11.08 -0.22 6.98
C LEU A 324 -12.07 0.52 7.90
N SER A 325 -11.98 0.38 9.22
CA SER A 325 -12.77 1.18 10.16
C SER A 325 -12.29 2.64 10.25
N ALA A 326 -11.03 2.89 9.93
CA ALA A 326 -10.44 4.23 9.88
C ALA A 326 -10.62 4.91 8.53
N GLY A 327 -10.58 4.15 7.44
CA GLY A 327 -10.74 4.65 6.09
C GLY A 327 -10.31 3.65 5.02
N PHE A 328 -10.71 3.94 3.80
CA PHE A 328 -10.29 3.20 2.61
C PHE A 328 -10.21 4.14 1.41
N ILE A 329 -9.12 4.07 0.68
CA ILE A 329 -8.88 4.86 -0.54
C ILE A 329 -9.33 4.01 -1.73
N GLU A 330 -8.41 3.25 -2.27
CA GLU A 330 -8.58 2.24 -3.32
C GLU A 330 -7.34 1.35 -3.34
N PRO A 331 -7.35 0.19 -4.03
CA PRO A 331 -6.20 -0.73 -4.00
C PRO A 331 -4.95 -0.23 -4.73
N LEU A 332 -5.04 0.83 -5.53
CA LEU A 332 -3.90 1.39 -6.26
C LEU A 332 -2.78 1.76 -5.28
N GLU A 333 -1.54 1.49 -5.66
CA GLU A 333 -0.34 1.78 -4.86
C GLU A 333 -0.23 1.01 -3.52
N SER A 334 -1.07 -0.01 -3.28
CA SER A 334 -0.95 -0.87 -2.08
C SER A 334 -1.04 -0.11 -0.74
N THR A 335 -1.81 0.98 -0.72
CA THR A 335 -1.89 1.92 0.42
C THR A 335 -2.53 1.31 1.67
N GLY A 336 -3.41 0.30 1.52
CA GLY A 336 -4.21 -0.24 2.62
C GLY A 336 -3.36 -0.79 3.78
N LEU A 337 -2.45 -1.73 3.52
CA LEU A 337 -1.55 -2.26 4.55
C LEU A 337 -0.55 -1.21 5.04
N GLY A 338 -0.10 -0.30 4.17
CA GLY A 338 0.78 0.81 4.55
C GLY A 338 0.15 1.72 5.61
N LEU A 339 -1.12 2.10 5.45
CA LEU A 339 -1.87 2.92 6.41
C LEU A 339 -2.16 2.18 7.72
N ILE A 340 -2.42 0.87 7.67
CA ILE A 340 -2.53 0.02 8.87
C ILE A 340 -1.23 0.05 9.66
N ILE A 341 -0.10 -0.17 8.99
CA ILE A 341 1.24 -0.16 9.62
C ILE A 341 1.53 1.21 10.24
N GLU A 342 1.27 2.30 9.52
CA GLU A 342 1.48 3.66 10.02
C GLU A 342 0.64 3.94 11.28
N SER A 343 -0.63 3.50 11.29
CA SER A 343 -1.51 3.62 12.46
C SER A 343 -0.95 2.86 13.66
N ILE A 344 -0.55 1.60 13.47
CA ILE A 344 -0.05 0.74 14.54
C ILE A 344 1.27 1.26 15.09
N VAL A 345 2.22 1.62 14.22
CA VAL A 345 3.54 2.14 14.63
C VAL A 345 3.42 3.47 15.37
N THR A 346 2.53 4.35 14.90
CA THR A 346 2.28 5.63 15.58
C THR A 346 1.63 5.39 16.96
N LEU A 347 0.63 4.52 17.03
CA LEU A 347 -0.04 4.18 18.28
C LEU A 347 0.92 3.53 19.28
N SER A 348 1.73 2.56 18.86
CA SER A 348 2.73 1.88 19.72
C SER A 348 3.67 2.89 20.38
N LYS A 349 4.19 3.85 19.60
CA LYS A 349 5.07 4.91 20.15
C LYS A 349 4.38 5.78 21.21
N LEU A 350 3.09 6.09 21.01
CA LEU A 350 2.33 6.91 21.95
C LEU A 350 1.89 6.15 23.21
N LEU A 351 1.82 4.82 23.15
CA LEU A 351 1.49 3.95 24.27
C LEU A 351 2.71 3.46 25.08
N ASN A 352 3.93 3.72 24.60
CA ASN A 352 5.16 3.16 25.16
C ASN A 352 5.33 3.43 26.68
N ASP A 353 4.89 4.59 27.15
CA ASP A 353 4.98 4.97 28.58
C ASP A 353 3.80 4.42 29.43
N GLY A 354 2.84 3.72 28.83
CA GLY A 354 1.61 3.27 29.49
C GLY A 354 0.65 4.38 29.90
N PHE A 355 0.84 5.58 29.38
CA PHE A 355 0.00 6.75 29.64
C PHE A 355 -0.33 7.45 28.33
N CYS A 356 -1.54 8.02 28.25
CA CYS A 356 -1.90 8.91 27.16
C CYS A 356 -2.68 10.13 27.65
N ASN A 357 -2.64 11.18 26.87
CA ASN A 357 -3.32 12.44 27.10
C ASN A 357 -3.93 12.98 25.81
N GLN A 358 -4.55 14.14 25.84
CA GLN A 358 -5.20 14.73 24.66
C GLN A 358 -4.21 15.11 23.55
N TYR A 359 -2.99 15.50 23.91
CA TYR A 359 -1.94 15.81 22.92
C TYR A 359 -1.58 14.58 22.08
N ASP A 360 -1.52 13.40 22.70
CA ASP A 360 -1.22 12.13 22.00
C ASP A 360 -2.34 11.79 21.01
N VAL A 361 -3.59 12.00 21.42
CA VAL A 361 -4.78 11.82 20.55
C VAL A 361 -4.72 12.77 19.36
N ASP A 362 -4.46 14.05 19.60
CA ASP A 362 -4.37 15.08 18.54
C ASP A 362 -3.20 14.80 17.61
N TYR A 363 -2.04 14.41 18.14
CA TYR A 363 -0.88 14.01 17.34
C TYR A 363 -1.19 12.82 16.44
N PHE A 364 -1.81 11.76 17.00
CA PHE A 364 -2.19 10.58 16.22
C PHE A 364 -3.14 10.96 15.08
N ASN A 365 -4.21 11.69 15.38
CA ASN A 365 -5.20 12.08 14.38
C ASN A 365 -4.60 12.95 13.28
N ASN A 366 -3.80 13.96 13.63
CA ASN A 366 -3.13 14.82 12.66
C ASN A 366 -2.14 14.01 11.79
N ARG A 367 -1.41 13.07 12.40
CA ARG A 367 -0.50 12.20 11.68
C ARG A 367 -1.23 11.32 10.67
N MET A 368 -2.37 10.74 11.06
CA MET A 368 -3.15 9.88 10.18
C MET A 368 -3.84 10.66 9.07
N VAL A 369 -4.40 11.83 9.36
CA VAL A 369 -4.93 12.74 8.32
C VAL A 369 -3.85 13.06 7.28
N PHE A 370 -2.64 13.43 7.74
CA PHE A 370 -1.53 13.67 6.84
C PHE A 370 -1.17 12.45 5.97
N SER A 371 -1.16 11.25 6.58
CA SER A 371 -0.84 10.00 5.85
C SER A 371 -1.90 9.67 4.80
N TYR A 372 -3.19 9.87 5.11
CA TYR A 372 -4.26 9.68 4.14
C TYR A 372 -4.20 10.71 3.00
N GLU A 373 -4.07 11.99 3.32
CA GLU A 373 -4.07 13.06 2.30
C GLU A 373 -2.92 12.91 1.30
N GLN A 374 -1.70 12.58 1.74
CA GLN A 374 -0.59 12.35 0.82
C GLN A 374 -0.83 11.13 -0.08
N CYS A 375 -1.43 10.03 0.44
CA CYS A 375 -1.77 8.87 -0.35
C CYS A 375 -2.85 9.20 -1.39
N ILE A 376 -3.88 9.97 -0.99
CA ILE A 376 -4.96 10.39 -1.87
C ILE A 376 -4.43 11.28 -2.99
N ASP A 377 -3.55 12.25 -2.68
CA ASP A 377 -2.96 13.13 -3.68
C ASP A 377 -2.11 12.33 -4.69
N TYR A 378 -1.33 11.37 -4.20
CA TYR A 378 -0.51 10.54 -5.07
C TYR A 378 -1.37 9.61 -5.94
N VAL A 379 -2.35 8.90 -5.37
CA VAL A 379 -3.27 8.05 -6.13
C VAL A 379 -4.09 8.87 -7.13
N ASN A 380 -4.63 10.03 -6.74
CA ASN A 380 -5.33 10.93 -7.65
C ASN A 380 -4.46 11.32 -8.85
N SER A 381 -3.16 11.56 -8.66
CA SER A 381 -2.26 11.95 -9.75
C SER A 381 -2.17 10.92 -10.87
N HIS A 382 -2.42 9.62 -10.58
CA HIS A 382 -2.41 8.55 -11.59
C HIS A 382 -3.52 8.71 -12.62
N TYR A 383 -4.63 9.33 -12.24
CA TYR A 383 -5.76 9.59 -13.13
C TYR A 383 -5.61 10.86 -13.98
N SER A 384 -4.53 11.62 -13.77
CA SER A 384 -4.35 12.98 -14.35
C SER A 384 -4.23 13.01 -15.87
N LYS A 385 -3.77 11.91 -16.46
CA LYS A 385 -3.61 11.80 -17.91
C LYS A 385 -4.10 10.43 -18.37
N SER A 386 -4.95 10.41 -19.37
CA SER A 386 -5.35 9.21 -20.11
C SER A 386 -5.95 9.61 -21.43
N ASP A 387 -5.54 8.94 -22.49
CA ASP A 387 -6.09 9.08 -23.85
C ASP A 387 -7.07 7.95 -24.21
N ILE A 388 -7.37 7.06 -23.27
CA ILE A 388 -8.33 5.98 -23.46
C ILE A 388 -9.73 6.59 -23.73
N ASN A 389 -10.31 6.24 -24.87
CA ASN A 389 -11.62 6.74 -25.28
C ASN A 389 -12.73 5.79 -24.80
N SER A 390 -13.18 6.00 -23.57
CA SER A 390 -14.26 5.21 -22.95
C SER A 390 -15.07 6.05 -21.96
N PRO A 391 -16.32 5.66 -21.63
CA PRO A 391 -17.17 6.39 -20.70
C PRO A 391 -16.51 6.61 -19.31
N PHE A 392 -15.75 5.66 -18.81
CA PHE A 392 -15.04 5.80 -17.53
C PHE A 392 -13.95 6.88 -17.61
N TRP A 393 -13.09 6.84 -18.64
CA TRP A 393 -12.00 7.80 -18.75
C TRP A 393 -12.46 9.18 -19.21
N GLU A 394 -13.57 9.29 -19.93
CA GLU A 394 -14.27 10.57 -20.19
C GLU A 394 -14.75 11.18 -18.87
N TYR A 395 -15.43 10.39 -18.03
CA TYR A 395 -15.86 10.83 -16.71
C TYR A 395 -14.67 11.31 -15.85
N VAL A 396 -13.57 10.57 -15.88
CA VAL A 396 -12.33 10.97 -15.15
C VAL A 396 -11.82 12.31 -15.68
N ARG A 397 -11.65 12.48 -16.98
CA ARG A 397 -11.18 13.75 -17.58
C ARG A 397 -12.06 14.94 -17.23
N ASP A 398 -13.37 14.77 -17.24
CA ASP A 398 -14.33 15.83 -16.95
C ASP A 398 -14.36 16.23 -15.47
N ASN A 399 -14.02 15.31 -14.57
CA ASN A 399 -14.09 15.51 -13.13
C ASN A 399 -12.72 15.61 -12.43
N TYR A 400 -11.63 15.32 -13.14
CA TYR A 400 -10.29 15.38 -12.58
C TYR A 400 -9.95 16.79 -12.08
N LYS A 401 -9.48 16.85 -10.84
CA LYS A 401 -8.94 18.07 -10.26
C LYS A 401 -7.57 17.76 -9.69
N MET A 402 -6.58 18.47 -10.19
CA MET A 402 -5.22 18.41 -9.64
C MET A 402 -5.25 18.82 -8.17
N SER A 403 -4.56 18.07 -7.32
CA SER A 403 -4.40 18.45 -5.94
C SER A 403 -3.43 19.62 -5.81
N GLN A 404 -3.54 20.40 -4.74
CA GLN A 404 -2.60 21.48 -4.46
C GLN A 404 -1.17 20.95 -4.36
N ALA A 405 -0.97 19.77 -3.78
CA ALA A 405 0.34 19.15 -3.68
C ALA A 405 0.92 18.86 -5.07
N GLN A 406 0.13 18.29 -5.97
CA GLN A 406 0.56 18.00 -7.35
C GLN A 406 0.88 19.30 -8.12
N GLU A 407 0.05 20.36 -7.96
CA GLU A 407 0.32 21.66 -8.57
C GLU A 407 1.65 22.23 -8.10
N VAL A 408 1.92 22.17 -6.80
CA VAL A 408 3.19 22.64 -6.22
C VAL A 408 4.37 21.87 -6.76
N TYR A 409 4.27 20.52 -6.82
CA TYR A 409 5.36 19.67 -7.32
C TYR A 409 5.65 19.91 -8.79
N LEU A 410 4.63 20.01 -9.63
CA LEU A 410 4.81 20.32 -11.06
C LEU A 410 5.43 21.70 -11.26
N LYS A 411 4.98 22.70 -10.48
CA LYS A 411 5.56 24.04 -10.52
C LYS A 411 7.02 24.05 -10.08
N ASP A 412 7.34 23.35 -9.01
CA ASP A 412 8.71 23.22 -8.51
C ASP A 412 9.61 22.50 -9.53
N MET A 413 9.14 21.41 -10.12
CA MET A 413 9.88 20.66 -11.14
C MET A 413 10.11 21.48 -12.43
N SER A 414 9.21 22.42 -12.73
CA SER A 414 9.28 23.28 -13.92
C SER A 414 9.99 24.64 -13.67
N SER A 415 10.30 24.98 -12.43
CA SER A 415 10.91 26.24 -12.03
C SER A 415 12.41 26.09 -11.76
N ASP A 416 13.17 27.19 -11.83
CA ASP A 416 14.60 27.24 -11.45
C ASP A 416 14.85 27.23 -9.93
N ASN A 417 13.80 27.25 -9.12
CA ASN A 417 13.94 27.21 -7.68
C ASN A 417 14.41 25.85 -7.19
N LYS A 418 15.04 25.79 -6.01
CA LYS A 418 15.28 24.53 -5.32
C LYS A 418 13.95 23.85 -5.05
N THR A 419 13.84 22.60 -5.43
CA THR A 419 12.61 21.83 -5.31
C THR A 419 12.27 21.59 -3.83
N ILE A 420 11.08 22.03 -3.41
CA ILE A 420 10.53 21.79 -2.07
C ILE A 420 9.60 20.57 -2.14
N MET A 421 10.03 19.52 -2.79
CA MET A 421 9.21 18.31 -2.88
C MET A 421 9.14 17.58 -1.54
N PRO A 422 8.05 16.84 -1.28
CA PRO A 422 7.94 16.10 -0.03
C PRO A 422 9.04 15.06 0.05
N GLY A 423 9.90 15.24 1.00
CA GLY A 423 10.99 14.32 1.31
C GLY A 423 11.19 14.24 2.81
N GLY A 424 11.66 13.10 3.29
CA GLY A 424 12.01 12.91 4.69
C GLY A 424 11.14 11.91 5.44
N LYS A 425 11.44 11.76 6.74
CA LYS A 425 10.75 10.80 7.62
C LYS A 425 9.27 11.16 7.72
N GLY A 426 8.43 10.21 7.33
CA GLY A 426 7.00 10.32 7.52
C GLY A 426 6.17 10.40 6.25
N PHE A 427 6.78 10.47 5.07
CA PHE A 427 6.06 10.31 3.82
C PHE A 427 5.97 8.82 3.44
N ILE A 428 4.78 8.38 3.03
CA ILE A 428 4.58 7.04 2.43
C ILE A 428 5.09 7.07 0.99
N PHE A 429 4.75 8.13 0.25
CA PHE A 429 5.23 8.40 -1.10
C PHE A 429 6.13 9.63 -1.09
N GLY A 430 7.43 9.40 -1.22
CA GLY A 430 8.43 10.47 -1.23
C GLY A 430 8.64 11.07 -2.63
N VAL A 431 9.60 11.99 -2.69
CA VAL A 431 10.01 12.69 -3.92
C VAL A 431 10.25 11.71 -5.08
N GLY A 432 10.98 10.62 -4.85
CA GLY A 432 11.28 9.64 -5.88
C GLY A 432 10.02 9.08 -6.56
N ASN A 433 8.99 8.74 -5.77
CA ASN A 433 7.72 8.24 -6.31
C ASN A 433 7.07 9.28 -7.24
N TRP A 434 6.96 10.52 -6.79
CA TRP A 434 6.38 11.62 -7.57
C TRP A 434 7.14 11.91 -8.86
N VAL A 435 8.47 11.98 -8.77
CA VAL A 435 9.33 12.25 -9.94
C VAL A 435 9.19 11.14 -10.98
N HIS A 436 9.32 9.88 -10.56
CA HIS A 436 9.16 8.73 -11.46
C HIS A 436 7.80 8.69 -12.13
N TRP A 437 6.73 8.95 -11.36
CA TRP A 437 5.39 8.98 -11.92
C TRP A 437 5.23 10.12 -12.93
N LEU A 438 5.48 11.36 -12.53
CA LEU A 438 5.20 12.54 -13.37
C LEU A 438 5.98 12.52 -14.69
N ILE A 439 7.26 12.15 -14.66
CA ILE A 439 8.08 12.09 -15.87
C ILE A 439 7.57 11.03 -16.83
N GLN A 440 7.36 9.80 -16.34
CA GLN A 440 6.94 8.69 -17.20
C GLN A 440 5.48 8.81 -17.64
N ALA A 441 4.63 9.52 -16.90
CA ALA A 441 3.28 9.87 -17.31
C ALA A 441 3.24 10.98 -18.38
N GLY A 442 4.38 11.52 -18.79
CA GLY A 442 4.50 12.49 -19.89
C GLY A 442 4.20 13.94 -19.45
N TYR A 443 4.58 14.32 -18.24
CA TYR A 443 4.62 15.73 -17.86
C TYR A 443 5.92 16.37 -18.37
N ASP A 444 5.79 17.58 -18.89
CA ASP A 444 6.97 18.39 -19.27
C ASP A 444 7.67 18.89 -18.01
N ILE A 445 8.94 18.54 -17.90
CA ILE A 445 9.81 18.97 -16.81
C ILE A 445 11.00 19.68 -17.43
N ASN A 446 11.28 20.88 -16.94
CA ASN A 446 12.40 21.66 -17.44
C ASN A 446 13.64 21.43 -16.57
N PRO A 447 14.83 21.29 -17.20
CA PRO A 447 16.08 21.23 -16.46
C PRO A 447 16.30 22.49 -15.65
N LYS A 448 16.92 22.36 -14.48
CA LYS A 448 17.30 23.48 -13.63
C LYS A 448 18.48 24.21 -14.22
N SER A 449 18.37 25.52 -14.47
CA SER A 449 19.44 26.33 -15.08
C SER A 449 20.68 26.47 -14.20
N TRP A 450 20.55 26.26 -12.87
CA TRP A 450 21.65 26.33 -11.91
C TRP A 450 22.47 25.03 -11.80
N ILE A 451 22.03 23.95 -12.42
CA ILE A 451 22.80 22.71 -12.46
C ILE A 451 23.80 22.81 -13.62
N SER A 452 25.08 22.65 -13.32
CA SER A 452 26.12 22.73 -14.35
C SER A 452 25.99 21.59 -15.37
N HIS A 453 26.37 21.91 -16.63
CA HIS A 453 26.36 20.91 -17.71
C HIS A 453 27.24 19.70 -17.37
N ASP A 454 28.39 19.93 -16.71
CA ASP A 454 29.30 18.86 -16.28
C ASP A 454 28.64 17.88 -15.30
N LYS A 455 27.80 18.38 -14.37
CA LYS A 455 27.05 17.52 -13.42
C LYS A 455 25.97 16.70 -14.13
N ILE A 456 25.35 17.24 -15.16
CA ILE A 456 24.37 16.52 -15.98
C ILE A 456 25.07 15.40 -16.75
N GLU A 457 26.22 15.69 -17.38
CA GLU A 457 27.02 14.69 -18.07
C GLU A 457 27.55 13.61 -17.13
N GLU A 458 28.01 13.97 -15.93
CA GLU A 458 28.42 13.04 -14.90
C GLU A 458 27.28 12.10 -14.47
N SER A 459 26.07 12.66 -14.27
CA SER A 459 24.87 11.88 -13.94
C SER A 459 24.45 10.94 -15.07
N LEU A 460 24.52 11.41 -16.33
CA LEU A 460 24.25 10.58 -17.50
C LEU A 460 25.30 9.47 -17.67
N GLN A 461 26.58 9.79 -17.48
CA GLN A 461 27.66 8.80 -17.55
C GLN A 461 27.50 7.74 -16.46
N TYR A 462 27.13 8.14 -15.25
CA TYR A 462 26.84 7.20 -14.17
C TYR A 462 25.68 6.24 -14.50
N LEU A 463 24.59 6.75 -15.10
CA LEU A 463 23.48 5.90 -15.54
C LEU A 463 23.95 4.90 -16.62
N ILE A 464 24.78 5.34 -17.54
CA ILE A 464 25.41 4.47 -18.56
C ILE A 464 26.34 3.44 -17.90
N ASP A 465 27.12 3.85 -16.90
CA ASP A 465 28.01 2.96 -16.15
C ASP A 465 27.21 1.95 -15.30
N CYS A 466 26.03 2.34 -14.78
CA CYS A 466 25.11 1.38 -14.16
C CYS A 466 24.64 0.31 -15.16
N GLU A 467 24.41 0.67 -16.40
CA GLU A 467 24.10 -0.30 -17.47
C GLU A 467 25.26 -1.27 -17.72
N ASN A 468 26.49 -0.76 -17.75
CA ASN A 468 27.69 -1.57 -17.94
C ASN A 468 28.00 -2.48 -16.75
N ARG A 469 27.68 -2.06 -15.49
CA ARG A 469 27.84 -2.88 -14.28
C ARG A 469 26.89 -4.07 -14.20
N LYS A 470 25.86 -4.17 -15.02
CA LYS A 470 24.97 -5.36 -15.09
C LYS A 470 25.76 -6.64 -15.31
N ILE A 471 26.93 -6.56 -15.95
CA ILE A 471 27.82 -7.69 -16.20
C ILE A 471 28.52 -8.16 -14.90
N GLU A 472 28.79 -7.27 -13.95
CA GLU A 472 29.43 -7.59 -12.67
C GLU A 472 28.45 -8.10 -11.61
N ILE A 473 27.17 -7.72 -11.68
CA ILE A 473 26.09 -8.11 -10.74
C ILE A 473 25.71 -9.60 -10.93
N GLY A 474 26.09 -10.22 -12.05
CA GLY A 474 25.64 -11.56 -12.44
C GLY A 474 25.92 -12.72 -11.48
N LYS A 475 26.73 -12.54 -10.41
CA LYS A 475 27.05 -13.58 -9.45
C LYS A 475 26.00 -13.80 -8.37
N ASP A 476 25.17 -12.78 -8.09
CA ASP A 476 24.16 -12.77 -7.03
C ASP A 476 22.73 -12.76 -7.55
N LEU A 477 22.58 -12.95 -8.88
CA LEU A 477 21.29 -13.05 -9.54
C LEU A 477 20.76 -14.47 -9.47
N ILE A 478 19.46 -14.60 -9.20
CA ILE A 478 18.77 -15.89 -9.15
C ILE A 478 17.38 -15.75 -9.80
N ASP A 479 16.89 -16.83 -10.43
CA ASP A 479 15.52 -16.89 -10.92
C ASP A 479 14.53 -16.72 -9.76
N HIS A 480 13.50 -15.90 -9.95
CA HIS A 480 12.52 -15.56 -8.90
C HIS A 480 11.76 -16.80 -8.40
N ASN A 481 11.39 -17.72 -9.30
CA ASN A 481 10.72 -18.95 -8.92
C ASN A 481 11.68 -19.86 -8.12
N GLU A 482 12.94 -19.96 -8.55
CA GLU A 482 13.94 -20.73 -7.85
C GLU A 482 14.18 -20.17 -6.44
N PHE A 483 14.31 -18.86 -6.32
CA PHE A 483 14.47 -18.20 -5.03
C PHE A 483 13.28 -18.44 -4.10
N CYS A 484 12.06 -18.23 -4.57
CA CYS A 484 10.86 -18.44 -3.75
C CYS A 484 10.68 -19.92 -3.34
N ASN A 485 11.15 -20.86 -4.14
CA ASN A 485 11.16 -22.27 -3.78
C ASN A 485 12.17 -22.61 -2.68
N THR A 486 13.16 -21.74 -2.39
CA THR A 486 14.09 -21.96 -1.25
C THR A 486 13.43 -21.72 0.11
N PHE A 487 12.24 -21.11 0.14
CA PHE A 487 11.45 -20.92 1.36
C PHE A 487 10.52 -22.11 1.65
N LEU A 488 10.30 -23.00 0.69
CA LEU A 488 9.49 -24.20 0.83
C LEU A 488 10.32 -25.38 1.33
#